data_fa38338ab4e29592729256a126849920
#
_entry.id   fa38338ab4e29592729256a126849920
#
_cell.length_a   1.000
_cell.length_b   1.000
_cell.length_c   1.000
_cell.angle_alpha   90.00
_cell.angle_beta   90.00
_cell.angle_gamma   90.00
#
_symmetry.space_group_name_H-M   'P 1'
#
loop_
_entity.id
_entity.type
_entity.pdbx_description
1 polymer ?
#
loop_
_entity_poly.entity_id
_entity_poly.type
_entity_poly.pdbx_seq_one_letter_code
_entity_poly.pdbx_strand_id
1 'polypeptide(L)'
;MSGHSKWHNIQKTKGAADAKRSAAFTKIAKEIIVAVKQGGSGDPNNNSRLATVIAKAKAANMPNDNIKRTIDKALGSGNTDNYESVTYEGYGPCGVAVIVEALTDNRQRTAPEIRHYFDKFGKGMGAQGCVSWSFDRKGVIVIDNEEGELDEDTVMMDALDAGAEDMQADGPVFEITTDPDSFNDVVKALEEKGYSFESAEIEMVPQNYIVMTSEDDVRSMTKLLDMLDNNEDVQNVWHNWQQD
;
A
#
# COMPACT_ATOMS: atom_id res chain seq x y z
N MET A 1 18.50 -2.95 7.38
CA MET A 1 17.42 -2.40 8.21
C MET A 1 16.43 -1.69 7.30
N SER A 2 15.55 -2.43 6.63
CA SER A 2 14.63 -1.90 5.62
C SER A 2 13.14 -2.14 5.93
N GLY A 3 12.81 -2.85 6.98
CA GLY A 3 11.44 -3.25 7.31
C GLY A 3 10.57 -2.24 8.06
N HIS A 4 11.11 -1.13 8.52
CA HIS A 4 10.41 -0.26 9.46
C HIS A 4 9.25 0.56 8.87
N SER A 5 9.23 0.83 7.57
CA SER A 5 8.26 1.80 7.02
C SER A 5 6.85 1.21 6.87
N LYS A 6 6.73 -0.05 6.46
CA LYS A 6 5.41 -0.70 6.27
C LYS A 6 4.74 -1.01 7.60
N TRP A 7 5.47 -1.61 8.54
CA TRP A 7 4.95 -1.92 9.88
C TRP A 7 4.53 -0.67 10.65
N HIS A 8 5.34 0.39 10.59
CA HIS A 8 5.00 1.68 11.23
C HIS A 8 3.70 2.27 10.66
N ASN A 9 3.50 2.17 9.35
CA ASN A 9 2.26 2.61 8.70
C ASN A 9 1.06 1.74 9.13
N ILE A 10 1.25 0.43 9.27
CA ILE A 10 0.21 -0.50 9.75
C ILE A 10 -0.15 -0.18 11.20
N GLN A 11 0.82 0.02 12.10
CA GLN A 11 0.56 0.38 13.50
C GLN A 11 -0.19 1.71 13.64
N LYS A 12 0.14 2.72 12.86
CA LYS A 12 -0.59 4.01 12.83
C LYS A 12 -2.06 3.85 12.46
N THR A 13 -2.39 2.87 11.63
CA THR A 13 -3.77 2.63 11.17
C THR A 13 -4.58 1.82 12.17
N LYS A 14 -3.98 0.96 13.00
CA LYS A 14 -4.67 0.19 14.05
C LYS A 14 -5.36 1.08 15.12
N GLY A 15 -4.93 2.30 15.34
CA GLY A 15 -5.37 3.16 16.46
C GLY A 15 -6.44 4.21 16.17
N ALA A 16 -6.95 4.34 14.95
CA ALA A 16 -7.88 5.42 14.58
C ALA A 16 -9.20 4.90 14.04
N ALA A 17 -10.24 5.03 14.88
CA ALA A 17 -11.60 4.51 14.68
C ALA A 17 -12.34 4.96 13.39
N ASP A 18 -13.59 4.70 13.31
CA ASP A 18 -14.62 4.74 12.26
C ASP A 18 -14.44 5.66 11.04
N ALA A 19 -13.89 6.88 11.17
CA ALA A 19 -13.68 7.78 10.03
C ALA A 19 -12.58 7.27 9.07
N LYS A 20 -11.48 6.75 9.62
CA LYS A 20 -10.40 6.15 8.81
C LYS A 20 -10.85 4.85 8.16
N ARG A 21 -11.72 4.07 8.84
CA ARG A 21 -12.31 2.86 8.27
C ARG A 21 -13.19 3.18 7.06
N SER A 22 -14.00 4.24 7.14
CA SER A 22 -14.84 4.69 6.03
C SER A 22 -14.00 5.15 4.82
N ALA A 23 -12.92 5.89 5.07
CA ALA A 23 -11.99 6.32 4.02
C ALA A 23 -11.29 5.11 3.36
N ALA A 24 -10.83 4.13 4.15
CA ALA A 24 -10.24 2.90 3.64
C ALA A 24 -11.23 2.12 2.75
N PHE A 25 -12.49 2.00 3.18
CA PHE A 25 -13.53 1.34 2.36
C PHE A 25 -13.79 2.06 1.05
N THR A 26 -13.73 3.40 1.03
CA THR A 26 -13.89 4.19 -0.20
C THR A 26 -12.74 3.91 -1.18
N LYS A 27 -11.51 3.87 -0.68
CA LYS A 27 -10.32 3.54 -1.48
C LYS A 27 -10.43 2.13 -2.08
N ILE A 28 -10.71 1.12 -1.25
CA ILE A 28 -10.88 -0.26 -1.68
C ILE A 28 -12.04 -0.40 -2.69
N ALA A 29 -13.14 0.32 -2.49
CA ALA A 29 -14.26 0.30 -3.43
C ALA A 29 -13.86 0.80 -4.83
N LYS A 30 -13.01 1.83 -4.93
CA LYS A 30 -12.44 2.30 -6.21
C LYS A 30 -11.58 1.21 -6.85
N GLU A 31 -10.73 0.54 -6.08
CA GLU A 31 -9.90 -0.57 -6.58
C GLU A 31 -10.76 -1.72 -7.12
N ILE A 32 -11.84 -2.11 -6.42
CA ILE A 32 -12.81 -3.12 -6.90
C ILE A 32 -13.42 -2.71 -8.23
N ILE A 33 -13.89 -1.47 -8.36
CA ILE A 33 -14.48 -0.97 -9.60
C ILE A 33 -13.50 -1.09 -10.77
N VAL A 34 -12.25 -0.68 -10.54
CA VAL A 34 -11.21 -0.76 -11.57
C VAL A 34 -10.88 -2.21 -11.92
N ALA A 35 -10.75 -3.09 -10.91
CA ALA A 35 -10.45 -4.49 -11.14
C ALA A 35 -11.55 -5.18 -11.96
N VAL A 36 -12.82 -4.91 -11.66
CA VAL A 36 -13.97 -5.44 -12.43
C VAL A 36 -13.96 -4.92 -13.86
N LYS A 37 -13.78 -3.60 -14.07
CA LYS A 37 -13.79 -2.98 -15.39
C LYS A 37 -12.64 -3.46 -16.27
N GLN A 38 -11.44 -3.54 -15.74
CA GLN A 38 -10.25 -3.97 -16.50
C GLN A 38 -10.24 -5.47 -16.76
N GLY A 39 -10.67 -6.26 -15.78
CA GLY A 39 -10.74 -7.71 -15.92
C GLY A 39 -11.98 -8.22 -16.64
N GLY A 40 -12.98 -7.36 -16.89
CA GLY A 40 -14.22 -7.69 -17.60
C GLY A 40 -15.11 -8.71 -16.87
N SER A 41 -14.80 -9.08 -15.64
CA SER A 41 -15.53 -10.08 -14.85
C SER A 41 -15.67 -9.64 -13.39
N GLY A 42 -16.89 -9.84 -12.84
CA GLY A 42 -17.15 -9.70 -11.41
C GLY A 42 -16.95 -10.99 -10.62
N ASP A 43 -16.51 -12.07 -11.27
CA ASP A 43 -16.18 -13.34 -10.61
C ASP A 43 -14.67 -13.38 -10.30
N PRO A 44 -14.26 -13.44 -9.01
CA PRO A 44 -12.85 -13.50 -8.63
C PRO A 44 -12.11 -14.74 -9.16
N ASN A 45 -12.82 -15.83 -9.47
CA ASN A 45 -12.20 -17.02 -10.07
C ASN A 45 -11.72 -16.76 -11.52
N ASN A 46 -12.32 -15.80 -12.19
CA ASN A 46 -12.00 -15.41 -13.58
C ASN A 46 -11.28 -14.04 -13.67
N ASN A 47 -10.96 -13.44 -12.51
CA ASN A 47 -10.34 -12.11 -12.43
C ASN A 47 -9.38 -12.08 -11.22
N SER A 48 -8.12 -12.41 -11.45
CA SER A 48 -7.10 -12.50 -10.40
C SER A 48 -6.89 -11.17 -9.66
N ARG A 49 -6.94 -10.04 -10.38
CA ARG A 49 -6.86 -8.72 -9.75
C ARG A 49 -8.02 -8.47 -8.80
N LEU A 50 -9.23 -8.85 -9.19
CA LEU A 50 -10.40 -8.73 -8.31
C LEU A 50 -10.28 -9.65 -7.09
N ALA A 51 -9.74 -10.85 -7.25
CA ALA A 51 -9.49 -11.77 -6.13
C ALA A 51 -8.54 -11.13 -5.10
N THR A 52 -7.42 -10.53 -5.54
CA THR A 52 -6.49 -9.82 -4.67
C THR A 52 -7.15 -8.65 -3.93
N VAL A 53 -7.94 -7.82 -4.65
CA VAL A 53 -8.62 -6.67 -4.01
C VAL A 53 -9.71 -7.13 -3.04
N ILE A 54 -10.39 -8.24 -3.30
CA ILE A 54 -11.36 -8.83 -2.36
C ILE A 54 -10.64 -9.34 -1.09
N ALA A 55 -9.47 -9.96 -1.21
CA ALA A 55 -8.67 -10.38 -0.06
C ALA A 55 -8.28 -9.16 0.80
N LYS A 56 -7.77 -8.08 0.17
CA LYS A 56 -7.49 -6.80 0.82
C LYS A 56 -8.73 -6.20 1.53
N ALA A 57 -9.89 -6.25 0.88
CA ALA A 57 -11.16 -5.77 1.46
C ALA A 57 -11.56 -6.56 2.71
N LYS A 58 -11.39 -7.88 2.68
CA LYS A 58 -11.67 -8.75 3.83
C LYS A 58 -10.69 -8.51 4.98
N ALA A 59 -9.40 -8.37 4.69
CA ALA A 59 -8.38 -8.02 5.68
C ALA A 59 -8.68 -6.68 6.36
N ALA A 60 -9.19 -5.70 5.59
CA ALA A 60 -9.66 -4.42 6.13
C ALA A 60 -11.02 -4.50 6.85
N ASN A 61 -11.59 -5.70 7.05
CA ASN A 61 -12.92 -5.92 7.64
C ASN A 61 -14.07 -5.21 6.90
N MET A 62 -13.97 -5.09 5.57
CA MET A 62 -15.08 -4.57 4.75
C MET A 62 -16.21 -5.60 4.68
N PRO A 63 -17.47 -5.22 5.00
CA PRO A 63 -18.60 -6.15 4.95
C PRO A 63 -18.79 -6.76 3.56
N ASN A 64 -19.06 -8.07 3.50
CA ASN A 64 -19.27 -8.79 2.24
C ASN A 64 -20.38 -8.17 1.36
N ASP A 65 -21.43 -7.61 1.99
CA ASP A 65 -22.51 -6.92 1.26
C ASP A 65 -22.00 -5.64 0.56
N ASN A 66 -21.02 -4.94 1.15
CA ASN A 66 -20.41 -3.77 0.51
C ASN A 66 -19.54 -4.18 -0.68
N ILE A 67 -18.75 -5.25 -0.54
CA ILE A 67 -17.94 -5.81 -1.61
C ILE A 67 -18.86 -6.19 -2.78
N LYS A 68 -19.89 -7.01 -2.52
CA LYS A 68 -20.84 -7.46 -3.54
C LYS A 68 -21.53 -6.30 -4.23
N ARG A 69 -22.07 -5.34 -3.45
CA ARG A 69 -22.73 -4.13 -3.99
C ARG A 69 -21.82 -3.32 -4.90
N THR A 70 -20.53 -3.21 -4.56
CA THR A 70 -19.54 -2.50 -5.36
C THR A 70 -19.26 -3.21 -6.66
N ILE A 71 -19.15 -4.55 -6.64
CA ILE A 71 -18.98 -5.38 -7.84
C ILE A 71 -20.21 -5.25 -8.74
N ASP A 72 -21.43 -5.38 -8.20
CA ASP A 72 -22.68 -5.26 -8.94
C ASP A 72 -22.81 -3.87 -9.58
N LYS A 73 -22.44 -2.81 -8.84
CA LYS A 73 -22.38 -1.44 -9.37
C LYS A 73 -21.39 -1.32 -10.54
N ALA A 74 -20.21 -1.94 -10.42
CA ALA A 74 -19.18 -1.88 -11.45
C ALA A 74 -19.58 -2.60 -12.76
N LEU A 75 -20.35 -3.70 -12.64
CA LEU A 75 -20.88 -4.46 -13.78
C LEU A 75 -22.09 -3.78 -14.44
N GLY A 76 -22.78 -2.91 -13.73
CA GLY A 76 -23.99 -2.24 -14.22
C GLY A 76 -23.72 -1.34 -15.42
N SER A 77 -24.58 -1.40 -16.44
CA SER A 77 -24.47 -0.62 -17.69
C SER A 77 -24.56 0.90 -17.51
N GLY A 78 -24.92 1.38 -16.33
CA GLY A 78 -25.03 2.80 -15.97
C GLY A 78 -23.80 3.34 -15.23
N ASN A 79 -22.76 2.53 -14.96
CA ASN A 79 -21.58 2.99 -14.25
C ASN A 79 -20.64 3.75 -15.19
N THR A 80 -20.68 5.09 -15.10
CA THR A 80 -19.81 6.02 -15.83
C THR A 80 -18.49 6.30 -15.09
N ASP A 81 -18.32 5.78 -13.86
CA ASP A 81 -17.09 6.00 -13.08
C ASP A 81 -15.88 5.45 -13.86
N ASN A 82 -15.06 6.34 -14.37
CA ASN A 82 -13.87 6.00 -15.15
C ASN A 82 -12.63 6.42 -14.39
N TYR A 83 -12.19 5.55 -13.47
CA TYR A 83 -10.98 5.80 -12.69
C TYR A 83 -9.73 5.50 -13.51
N GLU A 84 -8.76 6.41 -13.44
CA GLU A 84 -7.41 6.22 -13.97
C GLU A 84 -6.39 6.22 -12.83
N SER A 85 -5.38 5.36 -12.94
CA SER A 85 -4.23 5.34 -12.04
C SER A 85 -3.24 6.40 -12.49
N VAL A 86 -2.81 7.24 -11.54
CA VAL A 86 -1.84 8.32 -11.78
C VAL A 86 -0.80 8.30 -10.67
N THR A 87 0.47 8.34 -11.05
CA THR A 87 1.57 8.46 -10.10
C THR A 87 2.08 9.89 -10.05
N TYR A 88 2.20 10.44 -8.85
CA TYR A 88 2.84 11.71 -8.57
C TYR A 88 4.10 11.47 -7.76
N GLU A 89 5.13 12.24 -8.05
CA GLU A 89 6.43 12.14 -7.40
C GLU A 89 6.88 13.51 -6.92
N GLY A 90 7.59 13.52 -5.78
CA GLY A 90 8.07 14.77 -5.22
C GLY A 90 8.99 14.55 -4.04
N TYR A 91 9.37 15.66 -3.43
CA TYR A 91 10.27 15.66 -2.28
C TYR A 91 9.60 16.23 -1.04
N GLY A 92 9.72 15.51 0.06
CA GLY A 92 9.45 15.98 1.41
C GLY A 92 10.60 16.83 1.96
N PRO A 93 10.52 17.23 3.25
CA PRO A 93 11.62 17.86 3.96
C PRO A 93 12.89 17.01 3.90
N CYS A 94 14.05 17.67 4.04
CA CYS A 94 15.38 17.02 3.98
C CYS A 94 15.66 16.21 2.70
N GLY A 95 14.84 16.38 1.65
CA GLY A 95 14.99 15.63 0.41
C GLY A 95 14.42 14.20 0.45
N VAL A 96 13.55 13.90 1.41
CA VAL A 96 12.82 12.63 1.45
C VAL A 96 12.07 12.45 0.15
N ALA A 97 12.35 11.36 -0.56
CA ALA A 97 11.64 10.98 -1.77
C ALA A 97 10.25 10.46 -1.43
N VAL A 98 9.23 10.91 -2.15
CA VAL A 98 7.83 10.50 -1.94
C VAL A 98 7.20 10.15 -3.28
N ILE A 99 6.62 8.95 -3.35
CA ILE A 99 5.80 8.47 -4.46
C ILE A 99 4.35 8.40 -3.98
N VAL A 100 3.43 8.93 -4.76
CA VAL A 100 1.98 8.92 -4.48
C VAL A 100 1.27 8.25 -5.63
N GLU A 101 0.62 7.14 -5.38
CA GLU A 101 -0.29 6.51 -6.33
C GLU A 101 -1.71 6.96 -6.05
N ALA A 102 -2.36 7.52 -7.04
CA ALA A 102 -3.73 7.97 -6.96
C ALA A 102 -4.63 7.25 -7.97
N LEU A 103 -5.88 7.00 -7.58
CA LEU A 103 -6.92 6.44 -8.41
C LEU A 103 -8.06 7.45 -8.49
N THR A 104 -8.13 8.19 -9.59
CA THR A 104 -9.02 9.34 -9.73
C THR A 104 -9.88 9.27 -10.98
N ASP A 105 -11.09 9.80 -10.88
CA ASP A 105 -11.98 10.09 -12.00
C ASP A 105 -11.77 11.50 -12.60
N ASN A 106 -10.92 12.32 -11.93
CA ASN A 106 -10.69 13.70 -12.35
C ASN A 106 -9.26 14.19 -12.01
N ARG A 107 -8.32 13.98 -12.94
CA ARG A 107 -6.93 14.46 -12.79
C ARG A 107 -6.81 15.97 -12.61
N GLN A 108 -7.73 16.75 -13.16
CA GLN A 108 -7.70 18.22 -13.04
C GLN A 108 -8.04 18.69 -11.63
N ARG A 109 -8.77 17.88 -10.86
CA ARG A 109 -9.00 18.08 -9.43
C ARG A 109 -7.82 17.57 -8.61
N THR A 110 -7.40 16.33 -8.81
CA THR A 110 -6.44 15.66 -7.95
C THR A 110 -5.02 16.23 -8.05
N ALA A 111 -4.53 16.52 -9.26
CA ALA A 111 -3.16 17.00 -9.44
C ALA A 111 -2.86 18.33 -8.73
N PRO A 112 -3.71 19.37 -8.76
CA PRO A 112 -3.51 20.60 -7.98
C PRO A 112 -3.56 20.38 -6.47
N GLU A 113 -4.40 19.46 -5.98
CA GLU A 113 -4.48 19.13 -4.54
C GLU A 113 -3.18 18.48 -4.06
N ILE A 114 -2.71 17.46 -4.76
CA ILE A 114 -1.44 16.79 -4.43
C ILE A 114 -0.28 17.79 -4.51
N ARG A 115 -0.23 18.63 -5.55
CA ARG A 115 0.78 19.68 -5.68
C ARG A 115 0.75 20.64 -4.49
N HIS A 116 -0.44 21.07 -4.06
CA HIS A 116 -0.59 21.95 -2.91
C HIS A 116 -0.02 21.33 -1.62
N TYR A 117 -0.19 20.03 -1.41
CA TYR A 117 0.37 19.36 -0.23
C TYR A 117 1.90 19.35 -0.26
N PHE A 118 2.50 19.02 -1.41
CA PHE A 118 3.95 19.06 -1.59
C PHE A 118 4.54 20.47 -1.46
N ASP A 119 3.86 21.48 -2.04
CA ASP A 119 4.33 22.87 -1.98
C ASP A 119 4.25 23.43 -0.56
N LYS A 120 3.25 23.02 0.22
CA LYS A 120 3.00 23.54 1.57
C LYS A 120 3.85 22.86 2.64
N PHE A 121 4.05 21.58 2.55
CA PHE A 121 4.68 20.78 3.61
C PHE A 121 5.97 20.08 3.15
N GLY A 122 6.24 20.01 1.86
CA GLY A 122 7.42 19.41 1.25
C GLY A 122 8.35 20.44 0.62
N LYS A 123 9.03 19.99 -0.43
CA LYS A 123 9.93 20.79 -1.27
C LYS A 123 9.43 20.90 -2.71
N GLY A 124 8.17 20.52 -2.94
CA GLY A 124 7.51 20.58 -4.22
C GLY A 124 7.33 19.23 -4.91
N MET A 125 6.35 19.19 -5.80
CA MET A 125 6.08 18.06 -6.67
C MET A 125 6.99 18.14 -7.90
N GLY A 126 7.69 17.04 -8.19
CA GLY A 126 8.61 16.93 -9.33
C GLY A 126 7.94 16.42 -10.62
N ALA A 127 8.76 16.20 -11.63
CA ALA A 127 8.33 15.49 -12.83
C ALA A 127 8.28 13.98 -12.54
N GLN A 128 7.49 13.26 -13.34
CA GLN A 128 7.45 11.80 -13.28
C GLN A 128 8.86 11.22 -13.50
N GLY A 129 9.25 10.24 -12.68
CA GLY A 129 10.58 9.63 -12.70
C GLY A 129 11.62 10.37 -11.85
N CYS A 130 11.25 11.47 -11.15
CA CYS A 130 12.25 12.24 -10.39
C CYS A 130 12.74 11.52 -9.13
N VAL A 131 11.94 10.61 -8.54
CA VAL A 131 12.30 9.85 -7.34
C VAL A 131 12.15 8.33 -7.49
N SER A 132 11.32 7.85 -8.41
CA SER A 132 11.03 6.42 -8.57
C SER A 132 12.25 5.55 -8.88
N TRP A 133 13.31 6.12 -9.44
CA TRP A 133 14.59 5.44 -9.65
C TRP A 133 15.29 4.99 -8.35
N SER A 134 14.93 5.56 -7.21
CA SER A 134 15.48 5.20 -5.89
C SER A 134 14.63 4.18 -5.12
N PHE A 135 13.64 3.59 -5.78
CA PHE A 135 12.79 2.56 -5.23
C PHE A 135 12.78 1.34 -6.12
N ASP A 136 12.70 0.17 -5.50
CA ASP A 136 12.49 -1.10 -6.18
C ASP A 136 11.03 -1.54 -5.98
N ARG A 137 10.41 -2.03 -7.05
CA ARG A 137 9.08 -2.63 -6.93
C ARG A 137 9.22 -4.06 -6.47
N LYS A 138 8.69 -4.39 -5.28
CA LYS A 138 8.79 -5.69 -4.62
C LYS A 138 7.44 -6.17 -4.14
N GLY A 139 7.27 -7.47 -4.03
CA GLY A 139 6.23 -8.04 -3.17
C GLY A 139 6.71 -7.94 -1.72
N VAL A 140 5.85 -7.44 -0.82
CA VAL A 140 6.14 -7.33 0.61
C VAL A 140 5.04 -8.04 1.37
N ILE A 141 5.42 -9.04 2.18
CA ILE A 141 4.52 -9.80 3.02
C ILE A 141 4.94 -9.55 4.47
N VAL A 142 4.00 -9.15 5.31
CA VAL A 142 4.24 -8.85 6.73
C VAL A 142 3.49 -9.87 7.58
N ILE A 143 4.24 -10.55 8.43
CA ILE A 143 3.72 -11.50 9.42
C ILE A 143 3.91 -10.88 10.80
N ASP A 144 2.82 -10.79 11.57
CA ASP A 144 2.86 -10.37 12.96
C ASP A 144 3.12 -11.61 13.86
N ASN A 145 4.13 -11.51 14.71
CA ASN A 145 4.50 -12.53 15.68
C ASN A 145 4.55 -11.96 17.12
N GLU A 146 3.64 -11.00 17.45
CA GLU A 146 3.57 -10.43 18.80
C GLU A 146 3.36 -11.50 19.88
N GLU A 147 2.69 -12.60 19.57
CA GLU A 147 2.47 -13.72 20.49
C GLU A 147 3.71 -14.62 20.64
N GLY A 148 4.73 -14.46 19.77
CA GLY A 148 5.99 -15.21 19.84
C GLY A 148 5.85 -16.72 19.53
N GLU A 149 4.81 -17.11 18.79
CA GLU A 149 4.53 -18.49 18.46
C GLU A 149 5.34 -19.02 17.26
N LEU A 150 5.84 -18.10 16.41
CA LEU A 150 6.59 -18.42 15.21
C LEU A 150 8.10 -18.35 15.47
N ASP A 151 8.80 -19.39 15.04
CA ASP A 151 10.26 -19.45 15.07
C ASP A 151 10.84 -18.76 13.82
N GLU A 152 11.75 -17.80 14.01
CA GLU A 152 12.33 -16.97 12.96
C GLU A 152 13.02 -17.82 11.88
N ASP A 153 13.86 -18.80 12.29
CA ASP A 153 14.59 -19.66 11.36
C ASP A 153 13.63 -20.51 10.52
N THR A 154 12.54 -20.99 11.12
CA THR A 154 11.51 -21.75 10.42
C THR A 154 10.77 -20.90 9.39
N VAL A 155 10.36 -19.69 9.76
CA VAL A 155 9.68 -18.77 8.84
C VAL A 155 10.60 -18.38 7.68
N MET A 156 11.87 -18.10 7.97
CA MET A 156 12.88 -17.77 6.95
C MET A 156 13.06 -18.92 5.95
N MET A 157 13.23 -20.15 6.44
CA MET A 157 13.36 -21.32 5.57
C MET A 157 12.10 -21.50 4.69
N ASP A 158 10.93 -21.40 5.30
CA ASP A 158 9.67 -21.55 4.59
C ASP A 158 9.46 -20.47 3.52
N ALA A 159 9.86 -19.22 3.81
CA ALA A 159 9.79 -18.13 2.86
C ALA A 159 10.74 -18.31 1.67
N LEU A 160 11.99 -18.68 1.93
CA LEU A 160 12.99 -18.95 0.87
C LEU A 160 12.59 -20.16 0.02
N ASP A 161 12.10 -21.23 0.63
CA ASP A 161 11.59 -22.41 -0.09
C ASP A 161 10.37 -22.07 -0.96
N ALA A 162 9.54 -21.10 -0.54
CA ALA A 162 8.42 -20.61 -1.31
C ALA A 162 8.84 -19.71 -2.48
N GLY A 163 10.10 -19.25 -2.53
CA GLY A 163 10.66 -18.41 -3.59
C GLY A 163 10.76 -16.93 -3.22
N ALA A 164 10.75 -16.59 -1.93
CA ALA A 164 11.06 -15.25 -1.47
C ALA A 164 12.54 -14.90 -1.75
N GLU A 165 12.82 -13.61 -1.92
CA GLU A 165 14.19 -13.11 -2.13
C GLU A 165 14.92 -12.92 -0.80
N ASP A 166 14.21 -12.43 0.22
CA ASP A 166 14.78 -12.14 1.53
C ASP A 166 13.68 -12.14 2.61
N MET A 167 14.08 -12.34 3.85
CA MET A 167 13.25 -12.10 5.02
C MET A 167 14.04 -11.35 6.09
N GLN A 168 13.41 -10.36 6.69
CA GLN A 168 13.98 -9.58 7.79
C GLN A 168 13.06 -9.67 9.00
N ALA A 169 13.66 -9.92 10.17
CA ALA A 169 12.97 -9.86 11.45
C ALA A 169 13.22 -8.51 12.12
N ASP A 170 12.15 -7.84 12.54
CA ASP A 170 12.21 -6.60 13.28
C ASP A 170 11.31 -6.69 14.51
N GLY A 171 11.92 -7.05 15.63
CA GLY A 171 11.18 -7.36 16.84
C GLY A 171 10.18 -8.48 16.63
N PRO A 172 8.87 -8.25 16.85
CA PRO A 172 7.85 -9.27 16.67
C PRO A 172 7.32 -9.38 15.24
N VAL A 173 8.00 -8.77 14.25
CA VAL A 173 7.48 -8.72 12.88
C VAL A 173 8.47 -9.36 11.92
N PHE A 174 7.95 -10.17 11.02
CA PHE A 174 8.71 -10.69 9.88
C PHE A 174 8.24 -10.01 8.60
N GLU A 175 9.18 -9.38 7.90
CA GLU A 175 8.96 -8.80 6.58
C GLU A 175 9.65 -9.65 5.52
N ILE A 176 8.86 -10.24 4.63
CA ILE A 176 9.32 -11.09 3.54
C ILE A 176 9.23 -10.31 2.24
N THR A 177 10.31 -10.26 1.48
CA THR A 177 10.37 -9.60 0.18
C THR A 177 10.47 -10.61 -0.95
N THR A 178 9.78 -10.32 -2.05
CA THR A 178 9.74 -11.17 -3.25
C THR A 178 9.91 -10.33 -4.51
N ASP A 179 10.29 -10.99 -5.59
CA ASP A 179 10.07 -10.43 -6.92
C ASP A 179 8.56 -10.25 -7.16
N PRO A 180 8.12 -9.14 -7.81
CA PRO A 180 6.69 -8.90 -8.08
C PRO A 180 6.01 -10.00 -8.88
N ASP A 181 6.72 -10.69 -9.76
CA ASP A 181 6.15 -11.75 -10.62
C ASP A 181 5.93 -13.05 -9.83
N SER A 182 6.77 -13.34 -8.83
CA SER A 182 6.64 -14.52 -7.95
C SER A 182 5.75 -14.28 -6.72
N PHE A 183 5.36 -13.05 -6.45
CA PHE A 183 4.64 -12.64 -5.24
C PHE A 183 3.41 -13.51 -4.93
N ASN A 184 2.53 -13.72 -5.90
CA ASN A 184 1.31 -14.47 -5.68
C ASN A 184 1.57 -15.95 -5.37
N ASP A 185 2.60 -16.54 -5.97
CA ASP A 185 2.98 -17.93 -5.73
C ASP A 185 3.57 -18.09 -4.33
N VAL A 186 4.39 -17.14 -3.88
CA VAL A 186 4.94 -17.12 -2.52
C VAL A 186 3.83 -16.94 -1.48
N VAL A 187 2.92 -15.98 -1.67
CA VAL A 187 1.76 -15.78 -0.78
C VAL A 187 0.98 -17.09 -0.62
N LYS A 188 0.63 -17.73 -1.74
CA LYS A 188 -0.12 -18.97 -1.72
C LYS A 188 0.63 -20.11 -1.02
N ALA A 189 1.93 -20.26 -1.28
CA ALA A 189 2.74 -21.30 -0.65
C ALA A 189 2.83 -21.12 0.89
N LEU A 190 2.93 -19.88 1.36
CA LEU A 190 2.94 -19.56 2.78
C LEU A 190 1.56 -19.77 3.42
N GLU A 191 0.46 -19.40 2.74
CA GLU A 191 -0.91 -19.69 3.20
C GLU A 191 -1.15 -21.21 3.33
N GLU A 192 -0.67 -22.04 2.39
CA GLU A 192 -0.77 -23.50 2.43
C GLU A 192 0.02 -24.11 3.62
N LYS A 193 1.07 -23.41 4.08
CA LYS A 193 1.83 -23.79 5.30
C LYS A 193 1.17 -23.29 6.59
N GLY A 194 0.09 -22.49 6.49
CA GLY A 194 -0.72 -22.03 7.63
C GLY A 194 -0.34 -20.64 8.16
N TYR A 195 0.50 -19.90 7.46
CA TYR A 195 0.84 -18.54 7.86
C TYR A 195 -0.33 -17.57 7.61
N SER A 196 -0.51 -16.62 8.52
CA SER A 196 -1.45 -15.51 8.40
C SER A 196 -0.66 -14.22 8.23
N PHE A 197 -1.14 -13.33 7.34
CA PHE A 197 -0.46 -12.09 7.03
C PHE A 197 -1.21 -10.89 7.60
N GLU A 198 -0.50 -9.95 8.19
CA GLU A 198 -1.03 -8.62 8.50
C GLU A 198 -1.23 -7.81 7.21
N SER A 199 -0.29 -7.96 6.26
CA SER A 199 -0.42 -7.43 4.91
C SER A 199 0.39 -8.25 3.91
N ALA A 200 -0.07 -8.27 2.65
CA ALA A 200 0.65 -8.84 1.52
C ALA A 200 0.31 -8.00 0.27
N GLU A 201 1.23 -7.15 -0.15
CA GLU A 201 1.00 -6.18 -1.24
C GLU A 201 2.28 -5.97 -2.06
N ILE A 202 2.10 -5.45 -3.29
CA ILE A 202 3.22 -4.95 -4.10
C ILE A 202 3.53 -3.52 -3.65
N GLU A 203 4.77 -3.28 -3.26
CA GLU A 203 5.25 -2.04 -2.69
C GLU A 203 6.39 -1.43 -3.49
N MET A 204 6.61 -0.12 -3.30
CA MET A 204 7.80 0.57 -3.75
C MET A 204 8.77 0.67 -2.56
N VAL A 205 9.76 -0.22 -2.53
CA VAL A 205 10.72 -0.34 -1.43
C VAL A 205 11.91 0.58 -1.72
N PRO A 206 12.23 1.53 -0.82
CA PRO A 206 13.36 2.44 -1.06
C PRO A 206 14.71 1.72 -0.94
N GLN A 207 15.63 2.04 -1.86
CA GLN A 207 17.01 1.53 -1.85
C GLN A 207 17.86 2.16 -0.75
N ASN A 208 17.48 3.33 -0.26
CA ASN A 208 18.14 4.03 0.84
C ASN A 208 17.13 4.85 1.65
N TYR A 209 17.46 5.12 2.91
CA TYR A 209 16.60 5.84 3.84
C TYR A 209 17.24 7.17 4.25
N ILE A 210 16.39 8.15 4.57
CA ILE A 210 16.78 9.46 5.08
C ILE A 210 16.30 9.59 6.52
N VAL A 211 17.23 9.82 7.44
CA VAL A 211 16.96 10.16 8.84
C VAL A 211 16.75 11.67 8.95
N MET A 212 15.68 12.08 9.60
CA MET A 212 15.43 13.49 9.94
C MET A 212 15.64 13.73 11.41
N THR A 213 16.45 14.74 11.74
CA THR A 213 16.78 15.10 13.13
C THR A 213 16.08 16.37 13.61
N SER A 214 15.54 17.17 12.69
CA SER A 214 14.83 18.41 13.00
C SER A 214 13.36 18.12 13.32
N GLU A 215 12.89 18.54 14.49
CA GLU A 215 11.47 18.41 14.88
C GLU A 215 10.51 19.13 13.91
N ASP A 216 10.94 20.26 13.32
CA ASP A 216 10.12 21.01 12.36
C ASP A 216 9.99 20.25 11.02
N ASP A 217 11.09 19.60 10.57
CA ASP A 217 11.05 18.78 9.38
C ASP A 217 10.21 17.51 9.59
N VAL A 218 10.35 16.85 10.73
CA VAL A 218 9.52 15.70 11.14
C VAL A 218 8.04 16.10 11.18
N ARG A 219 7.72 17.24 11.79
CA ARG A 219 6.33 17.76 11.84
C ARG A 219 5.78 18.06 10.47
N SER A 220 6.58 18.65 9.59
CA SER A 220 6.19 18.98 8.22
C SER A 220 5.97 17.72 7.39
N MET A 221 6.87 16.73 7.50
CA MET A 221 6.73 15.44 6.81
C MET A 221 5.50 14.67 7.28
N THR A 222 5.25 14.61 8.60
CA THR A 222 4.05 14.00 9.16
C THR A 222 2.78 14.63 8.59
N LYS A 223 2.73 15.97 8.51
CA LYS A 223 1.59 16.67 7.92
C LYS A 223 1.43 16.39 6.43
N LEU A 224 2.53 16.29 5.67
CA LEU A 224 2.48 15.91 4.27
C LEU A 224 1.85 14.54 4.10
N LEU A 225 2.33 13.55 4.86
CA LEU A 225 1.79 12.18 4.81
C LEU A 225 0.33 12.14 5.25
N ASP A 226 -0.05 12.81 6.33
CA ASP A 226 -1.44 12.88 6.79
C ASP A 226 -2.38 13.49 5.74
N MET A 227 -1.94 14.55 5.03
CA MET A 227 -2.75 15.16 3.97
C MET A 227 -2.90 14.26 2.75
N LEU A 228 -1.83 13.55 2.38
CA LEU A 228 -1.86 12.57 1.30
C LEU A 228 -2.77 11.38 1.66
N ASP A 229 -2.60 10.81 2.84
CA ASP A 229 -3.39 9.66 3.30
C ASP A 229 -4.88 9.95 3.44
N ASN A 230 -5.24 11.18 3.84
CA ASN A 230 -6.63 11.61 3.97
C ASN A 230 -7.28 12.01 2.62
N ASN A 231 -6.52 12.07 1.53
CA ASN A 231 -7.07 12.34 0.21
C ASN A 231 -7.75 11.07 -0.34
N GLU A 232 -9.02 11.20 -0.74
CA GLU A 232 -9.84 10.07 -1.21
C GLU A 232 -9.34 9.45 -2.52
N ASP A 233 -8.57 10.19 -3.32
CA ASP A 233 -8.03 9.72 -4.59
C ASP A 233 -6.68 9.01 -4.40
N VAL A 234 -5.96 9.28 -3.31
CA VAL A 234 -4.68 8.64 -3.01
C VAL A 234 -4.90 7.21 -2.50
N GLN A 235 -4.27 6.25 -3.14
CA GLN A 235 -4.31 4.84 -2.76
C GLN A 235 -3.13 4.48 -1.88
N ASN A 236 -1.91 4.76 -2.38
CA ASN A 236 -0.66 4.41 -1.73
C ASN A 236 0.27 5.62 -1.68
N VAL A 237 1.04 5.70 -0.58
CA VAL A 237 2.12 6.67 -0.41
C VAL A 237 3.36 5.90 0.03
N TRP A 238 4.41 6.00 -0.75
CA TRP A 238 5.72 5.42 -0.41
C TRP A 238 6.74 6.52 -0.23
N HIS A 239 7.64 6.34 0.73
CA HIS A 239 8.67 7.32 1.02
C HIS A 239 9.91 6.65 1.61
N ASN A 240 11.05 7.30 1.52
CA ASN A 240 12.30 6.82 2.08
C ASN A 240 12.70 7.50 3.39
N TRP A 241 11.73 8.07 4.12
CA TRP A 241 11.97 8.57 5.47
C TRP A 241 12.09 7.40 6.45
N GLN A 242 13.23 7.30 7.15
CA GLN A 242 13.40 6.39 8.26
C GLN A 242 12.72 6.98 9.49
N GLN A 243 11.71 6.31 9.99
CA GLN A 243 11.02 6.65 11.24
C GLN A 243 11.63 5.78 12.36
N ASP A 244 12.07 6.40 13.44
CA ASP A 244 12.54 5.71 14.65
C ASP A 244 11.37 5.32 15.54
#